data_47a54d61da1c46662ac2042f42852f01
#
_entry.id   47a54d61da1c46662ac2042f42852f01
#
_cell.length_a   1.000
_cell.length_b   1.000
_cell.length_c   1.000
_cell.angle_alpha   90.00
_cell.angle_beta   90.00
_cell.angle_gamma   90.00
#
_symmetry.space_group_name_H-M   'P 1'
#
loop_
_entity.id
_entity.type
_entity.pdbx_description
1 polymer ?
#
loop_
_entity_poly.entity_id
_entity_poly.type
_entity_poly.pdbx_seq_one_letter_code
_entity_poly.pdbx_strand_id
1 'polypeptide(L)'
;MRKLIASAAMLVALSAAGAVHAQQAQPFKAEGWKYGTRNDAAGPAAVWNPAKKKLMEGGDLIGGTIRGTDPRIYCAMATAGYDFTWTEKQHEAIDWEQAARMWRTCPRGAGVAVPGVRVAYTDEREIQHALDMGAMVLVVPTVDTVEEAREVVSWAYYPPMGRRSSGGGQGPSEMWADVPGGYRQTFNDNLVLVLMIETLEGVENAREIAKVPGVSAIFAASGDLGNFSGYREGDPEYERLVTEIHDAAVAAGVKLCGPLRWRDRPGYTCFQGSGEAAVIKAGVAAELKPTTTN
;
A
#
# COMPACT_ATOMS: atom_id res chain seq x y z
N MET A 1 -38.18 -62.87 21.65
CA MET A 1 -39.00 -61.84 21.00
C MET A 1 -38.66 -60.48 21.57
N ARG A 2 -37.62 -59.81 21.11
CA ARG A 2 -37.36 -58.39 21.33
C ARG A 2 -36.53 -57.91 20.15
N LYS A 3 -37.08 -57.00 19.33
CA LYS A 3 -36.43 -56.37 18.22
C LYS A 3 -35.48 -55.28 18.75
N LEU A 4 -34.22 -55.39 18.44
CA LEU A 4 -33.24 -54.33 18.63
C LEU A 4 -33.23 -53.44 17.36
N ILE A 5 -33.60 -52.20 17.56
CA ILE A 5 -33.50 -51.15 16.54
C ILE A 5 -32.15 -50.51 16.76
N ALA A 6 -31.25 -50.65 15.76
CA ALA A 6 -29.98 -49.95 15.74
C ALA A 6 -30.18 -48.55 15.13
N SER A 7 -30.04 -47.51 15.95
CA SER A 7 -30.00 -46.13 15.47
C SER A 7 -28.59 -45.81 14.94
N ALA A 8 -28.50 -45.56 13.65
CA ALA A 8 -27.30 -45.02 13.05
C ALA A 8 -27.23 -43.51 13.32
N ALA A 9 -26.28 -43.09 14.14
CA ALA A 9 -25.98 -41.68 14.35
C ALA A 9 -25.16 -41.19 13.18
N MET A 10 -25.76 -40.34 12.36
CA MET A 10 -25.09 -39.65 11.25
C MET A 10 -24.31 -38.45 11.81
N LEU A 11 -22.98 -38.56 11.91
CA LEU A 11 -22.09 -37.44 12.23
C LEU A 11 -22.11 -36.48 11.05
N VAL A 12 -22.76 -35.34 11.20
CA VAL A 12 -22.61 -34.19 10.32
C VAL A 12 -21.33 -33.47 10.74
N ALA A 13 -20.27 -33.63 9.96
CA ALA A 13 -19.07 -32.80 10.09
C ALA A 13 -19.41 -31.40 9.60
N LEU A 14 -19.64 -30.46 10.51
CA LEU A 14 -19.62 -29.04 10.16
C LEU A 14 -18.16 -28.65 9.87
N SER A 15 -17.86 -28.48 8.59
CA SER A 15 -16.68 -27.74 8.16
C SER A 15 -16.87 -26.29 8.58
N ALA A 16 -16.19 -25.87 9.64
CA ALA A 16 -16.02 -24.48 9.98
C ALA A 16 -15.14 -23.84 8.90
N ALA A 17 -15.76 -23.32 7.84
CA ALA A 17 -15.12 -22.36 6.97
C ALA A 17 -14.84 -21.13 7.85
N GLY A 18 -13.58 -20.97 8.24
CA GLY A 18 -13.12 -19.81 8.95
C GLY A 18 -13.40 -18.58 8.08
N ALA A 19 -14.44 -17.83 8.43
CA ALA A 19 -14.62 -16.49 7.92
C ALA A 19 -13.39 -15.71 8.36
N VAL A 20 -12.54 -15.37 7.39
CA VAL A 20 -11.50 -14.36 7.57
C VAL A 20 -12.29 -13.08 7.86
N HIS A 21 -12.48 -12.80 9.14
CA HIS A 21 -12.97 -11.51 9.57
C HIS A 21 -11.89 -10.51 9.11
N ALA A 22 -12.18 -9.74 8.06
CA ALA A 22 -11.49 -8.50 7.84
C ALA A 22 -11.51 -7.79 9.19
N GLN A 23 -10.33 -7.64 9.79
CA GLN A 23 -10.19 -6.99 11.08
C GLN A 23 -10.68 -5.57 10.85
N GLN A 24 -11.92 -5.29 11.28
CA GLN A 24 -12.43 -3.93 11.28
C GLN A 24 -11.42 -3.14 12.10
N ALA A 25 -10.69 -2.25 11.45
CA ALA A 25 -9.77 -1.37 12.13
C ALA A 25 -10.57 -0.70 13.25
N GLN A 26 -10.25 -1.02 14.50
CA GLN A 26 -10.87 -0.37 15.65
C GLN A 26 -10.68 1.12 15.45
N PRO A 27 -11.75 1.93 15.55
CA PRO A 27 -11.62 3.35 15.37
C PRO A 27 -10.55 3.87 16.33
N PHE A 28 -9.54 4.52 15.79
CA PHE A 28 -8.50 5.16 16.58
C PHE A 28 -9.15 6.29 17.36
N LYS A 29 -9.43 6.05 18.63
CA LYS A 29 -9.83 7.09 19.57
C LYS A 29 -8.57 7.59 20.26
N ALA A 30 -7.92 8.57 19.66
CA ALA A 30 -6.99 9.40 20.44
C ALA A 30 -7.77 10.06 21.58
N GLU A 31 -7.17 10.12 22.74
CA GLU A 31 -7.75 10.87 23.87
C GLU A 31 -8.04 12.30 23.40
N GLY A 32 -9.30 12.74 23.52
CA GLY A 32 -9.72 14.05 22.99
C GLY A 32 -10.26 14.06 21.54
N TRP A 33 -10.43 12.90 20.91
CA TRP A 33 -11.00 12.81 19.56
C TRP A 33 -12.44 13.36 19.50
N LYS A 34 -12.67 14.35 18.61
CA LYS A 34 -13.94 15.10 18.53
C LYS A 34 -14.75 14.83 17.26
N TYR A 35 -14.30 13.91 16.40
CA TYR A 35 -14.92 13.70 15.09
C TYR A 35 -15.99 12.60 15.15
N GLY A 36 -17.06 12.81 14.39
CA GLY A 36 -18.20 11.88 14.34
C GLY A 36 -17.95 10.67 13.46
N THR A 37 -18.84 9.69 13.58
CA THR A 37 -18.81 8.39 12.87
C THR A 37 -19.64 8.38 11.59
N ARG A 38 -20.13 9.52 11.12
CA ARG A 38 -21.12 9.63 10.04
C ARG A 38 -20.68 9.03 8.70
N ASN A 39 -19.37 8.88 8.50
CA ASN A 39 -18.82 8.41 7.22
C ASN A 39 -18.50 6.91 7.21
N ASP A 40 -18.83 6.19 8.29
CA ASP A 40 -18.73 4.74 8.27
C ASP A 40 -19.75 4.17 7.29
N ALA A 41 -19.31 3.34 6.37
CA ALA A 41 -20.21 2.53 5.60
C ALA A 41 -20.94 1.56 6.54
N ALA A 42 -22.28 1.61 6.54
CA ALA A 42 -23.07 0.60 7.23
C ALA A 42 -22.99 -0.69 6.39
N GLY A 43 -22.21 -1.66 6.83
CA GLY A 43 -22.13 -2.96 6.15
C GLY A 43 -20.69 -3.50 6.04
N PRO A 44 -20.51 -4.64 5.37
CA PRO A 44 -19.18 -5.19 5.13
C PRO A 44 -18.36 -4.27 4.23
N ALA A 45 -17.04 -4.23 4.46
CA ALA A 45 -16.09 -3.45 3.68
C ALA A 45 -16.23 -3.72 2.17
N ALA A 46 -16.45 -2.67 1.38
CA ALA A 46 -16.49 -2.77 -0.08
C ALA A 46 -15.09 -2.54 -0.65
N VAL A 47 -14.28 -3.60 -0.76
CA VAL A 47 -12.92 -3.51 -1.31
C VAL A 47 -12.99 -3.54 -2.83
N TRP A 48 -12.86 -2.38 -3.44
CA TRP A 48 -12.83 -2.18 -4.91
C TRP A 48 -11.45 -1.84 -5.45
N ASN A 49 -10.50 -1.41 -4.60
CA ASN A 49 -9.12 -1.15 -5.00
C ASN A 49 -8.40 -2.49 -5.27
N PRO A 50 -8.01 -2.79 -6.54
CA PRO A 50 -7.38 -4.07 -6.86
C PRO A 50 -6.03 -4.25 -6.16
N ALA A 51 -5.27 -3.17 -5.91
CA ALA A 51 -4.02 -3.23 -5.16
C ALA A 51 -4.28 -3.65 -3.69
N LYS A 52 -5.30 -3.07 -3.04
CA LYS A 52 -5.69 -3.46 -1.69
C LYS A 52 -6.16 -4.90 -1.63
N LYS A 53 -6.99 -5.32 -2.58
CA LYS A 53 -7.49 -6.70 -2.65
C LYS A 53 -6.33 -7.69 -2.79
N LYS A 54 -5.44 -7.46 -3.76
CA LYS A 54 -4.27 -8.32 -3.98
C LYS A 54 -3.36 -8.41 -2.75
N LEU A 55 -3.13 -7.26 -2.08
CA LEU A 55 -2.34 -7.21 -0.85
C LEU A 55 -2.97 -8.04 0.27
N MET A 56 -4.29 -7.97 0.44
CA MET A 56 -5.04 -8.74 1.45
C MET A 56 -5.02 -10.24 1.15
N GLU A 57 -5.07 -10.63 -0.11
CA GLU A 57 -5.00 -12.02 -0.56
C GLU A 57 -3.58 -12.62 -0.46
N GLY A 58 -2.57 -11.82 -0.11
CA GLY A 58 -1.19 -12.25 0.03
C GLY A 58 -0.43 -12.40 -1.29
N GLY A 59 -0.96 -11.81 -2.38
CA GLY A 59 -0.27 -11.73 -3.66
C GLY A 59 0.83 -10.68 -3.67
N ASP A 60 1.81 -10.87 -4.55
CA ASP A 60 2.89 -9.90 -4.76
C ASP A 60 2.34 -8.60 -5.37
N LEU A 61 2.42 -7.52 -4.62
CA LEU A 61 2.01 -6.20 -5.06
C LEU A 61 3.23 -5.43 -5.63
N ILE A 62 3.24 -5.16 -6.93
CA ILE A 62 4.40 -4.54 -7.59
C ILE A 62 4.03 -3.17 -8.14
N GLY A 63 4.75 -2.14 -7.70
CA GLY A 63 4.61 -0.76 -8.17
C GLY A 63 5.68 -0.38 -9.19
N GLY A 64 5.28 0.09 -10.37
CA GLY A 64 6.20 0.68 -11.35
C GLY A 64 6.56 2.10 -10.97
N THR A 65 7.85 2.41 -10.82
CA THR A 65 8.31 3.74 -10.40
C THR A 65 8.20 4.74 -11.55
N ILE A 66 7.57 5.88 -11.28
CA ILE A 66 7.38 7.01 -12.20
C ILE A 66 8.24 8.18 -11.73
N ARG A 67 9.20 8.57 -12.54
CA ARG A 67 10.14 9.67 -12.27
C ARG A 67 9.97 10.85 -13.24
N GLY A 68 9.32 10.61 -14.37
CA GLY A 68 9.02 11.63 -15.38
C GLY A 68 7.60 12.19 -15.22
N THR A 69 7.27 13.17 -16.08
CA THR A 69 5.99 13.87 -16.07
C THR A 69 5.20 13.74 -17.38
N ASP A 70 5.67 12.88 -18.30
CA ASP A 70 4.96 12.64 -19.57
C ASP A 70 3.78 11.68 -19.35
N PRO A 71 2.53 12.11 -19.64
CA PRO A 71 1.36 11.26 -19.45
C PRO A 71 1.33 10.00 -20.33
N ARG A 72 1.99 10.01 -21.50
CA ARG A 72 2.04 8.82 -22.37
C ARG A 72 2.97 7.77 -21.81
N ILE A 73 4.12 8.20 -21.27
CA ILE A 73 5.05 7.29 -20.58
C ILE A 73 4.38 6.74 -19.32
N TYR A 74 3.70 7.60 -18.55
CA TYR A 74 2.92 7.16 -17.41
C TYR A 74 1.90 6.07 -17.80
N CYS A 75 1.09 6.31 -18.84
CA CYS A 75 0.11 5.31 -19.30
C CYS A 75 0.78 4.02 -19.78
N ALA A 76 1.90 4.10 -20.47
CA ALA A 76 2.65 2.91 -20.88
C ALA A 76 3.09 2.08 -19.66
N MET A 77 3.58 2.72 -18.60
CA MET A 77 3.91 2.04 -17.35
C MET A 77 2.67 1.50 -16.64
N ALA A 78 1.60 2.30 -16.52
CA ALA A 78 0.37 1.90 -15.84
C ALA A 78 -0.35 0.72 -16.50
N THR A 79 -0.13 0.49 -17.79
CA THR A 79 -0.73 -0.62 -18.55
C THR A 79 0.23 -1.78 -18.82
N ALA A 80 1.46 -1.72 -18.30
CA ALA A 80 2.49 -2.74 -18.52
C ALA A 80 2.36 -3.98 -17.61
N GLY A 81 1.37 -4.02 -16.72
CA GLY A 81 1.14 -5.15 -15.81
C GLY A 81 1.57 -4.91 -14.37
N TYR A 82 1.95 -3.70 -14.01
CA TYR A 82 2.11 -3.32 -12.61
C TYR A 82 0.76 -3.25 -11.89
N ASP A 83 0.76 -3.47 -10.58
CA ASP A 83 -0.45 -3.39 -9.76
C ASP A 83 -0.79 -1.94 -9.38
N PHE A 84 0.24 -1.12 -9.17
CA PHE A 84 0.11 0.31 -8.93
C PHE A 84 1.29 1.06 -9.56
N THR A 85 1.15 2.36 -9.71
CA THR A 85 2.25 3.24 -10.08
C THR A 85 2.84 3.85 -8.82
N TRP A 86 4.15 3.92 -8.73
CA TRP A 86 4.87 4.58 -7.65
C TRP A 86 5.37 5.95 -8.16
N THR A 87 4.50 6.96 -8.16
CA THR A 87 4.91 8.32 -8.53
C THR A 87 5.85 8.86 -7.48
N GLU A 88 7.07 9.20 -7.90
CA GLU A 88 8.15 9.56 -7.03
C GLU A 88 8.20 11.07 -6.79
N LYS A 89 7.82 11.55 -5.61
CA LYS A 89 7.87 12.97 -5.28
C LYS A 89 8.97 13.34 -4.28
N GLN A 90 9.55 12.36 -3.59
CA GLN A 90 10.61 12.64 -2.62
C GLN A 90 11.91 13.09 -3.28
N HIS A 91 12.27 12.47 -4.39
CA HIS A 91 13.56 12.72 -5.06
C HIS A 91 13.41 13.29 -6.48
N GLU A 92 12.17 13.54 -6.94
CA GLU A 92 11.92 14.08 -8.27
C GLU A 92 11.09 15.37 -8.18
N ALA A 93 11.32 16.27 -9.13
CA ALA A 93 10.62 17.55 -9.20
C ALA A 93 9.23 17.45 -9.84
N ILE A 94 8.41 16.51 -9.37
CA ILE A 94 7.02 16.32 -9.84
C ILE A 94 6.10 17.14 -8.95
N ASP A 95 5.41 18.12 -9.50
CA ASP A 95 4.37 18.85 -8.78
C ASP A 95 3.02 18.12 -8.78
N TRP A 96 2.07 18.61 -7.98
CA TRP A 96 0.77 17.97 -7.84
C TRP A 96 -0.11 18.10 -9.09
N GLU A 97 0.05 19.17 -9.89
CA GLU A 97 -0.68 19.34 -11.15
C GLU A 97 -0.20 18.31 -12.18
N GLN A 98 1.11 18.11 -12.28
CA GLN A 98 1.71 17.12 -13.17
C GLN A 98 1.28 15.70 -12.77
N ALA A 99 1.33 15.35 -11.49
CA ALA A 99 0.89 14.04 -11.00
C ALA A 99 -0.60 13.81 -11.32
N ALA A 100 -1.47 14.77 -11.01
CA ALA A 100 -2.89 14.68 -11.29
C ALA A 100 -3.18 14.54 -12.79
N ARG A 101 -2.46 15.27 -13.64
CA ARG A 101 -2.58 15.18 -15.10
C ARG A 101 -2.21 13.78 -15.60
N MET A 102 -1.11 13.21 -15.12
CA MET A 102 -0.70 11.85 -15.48
C MET A 102 -1.78 10.83 -15.09
N TRP A 103 -2.24 10.86 -13.84
CA TRP A 103 -3.22 9.90 -13.32
C TRP A 103 -4.56 9.96 -14.05
N ARG A 104 -5.03 11.16 -14.41
CA ARG A 104 -6.29 11.35 -15.17
C ARG A 104 -6.19 10.99 -16.64
N THR A 105 -5.00 11.05 -17.24
CA THR A 105 -4.80 10.76 -18.67
C THR A 105 -4.98 9.27 -18.97
N CYS A 106 -4.59 8.40 -18.03
CA CYS A 106 -4.71 6.97 -18.21
C CYS A 106 -6.03 6.48 -17.59
N PRO A 107 -6.98 6.02 -18.40
CA PRO A 107 -8.29 5.64 -17.89
C PRO A 107 -8.19 4.45 -16.94
N ARG A 108 -8.94 4.53 -15.84
CA ARG A 108 -9.10 3.44 -14.89
C ARG A 108 -9.76 2.24 -15.56
N GLY A 109 -9.31 1.03 -15.25
CA GLY A 109 -9.93 -0.19 -15.77
C GLY A 109 -9.15 -1.45 -15.43
N ALA A 110 -9.65 -2.59 -15.90
CA ALA A 110 -8.98 -3.85 -15.72
C ALA A 110 -7.60 -3.83 -16.39
N GLY A 111 -6.56 -4.24 -15.67
CA GLY A 111 -5.18 -4.23 -16.15
C GLY A 111 -4.48 -2.87 -16.14
N VAL A 112 -5.12 -1.84 -15.60
CA VAL A 112 -4.48 -0.53 -15.38
C VAL A 112 -4.07 -0.42 -13.92
N ALA A 113 -2.80 -0.12 -13.70
CA ALA A 113 -2.22 0.06 -12.37
C ALA A 113 -2.92 1.19 -11.59
N VAL A 114 -3.14 0.97 -10.31
CA VAL A 114 -3.74 1.97 -9.41
C VAL A 114 -2.77 3.14 -9.20
N PRO A 115 -3.23 4.40 -9.24
CA PRO A 115 -2.38 5.52 -8.89
C PRO A 115 -1.84 5.40 -7.47
N GLY A 116 -0.52 5.43 -7.35
CA GLY A 116 0.19 5.46 -6.08
C GLY A 116 1.29 6.50 -6.11
N VAL A 117 1.72 6.92 -4.94
CA VAL A 117 2.72 7.97 -4.78
C VAL A 117 3.54 7.77 -3.51
N ARG A 118 4.85 8.01 -3.61
CA ARG A 118 5.68 8.35 -2.45
C ARG A 118 5.67 9.87 -2.30
N VAL A 119 5.10 10.37 -1.21
CA VAL A 119 5.07 11.80 -0.92
C VAL A 119 6.47 12.34 -0.60
N ALA A 120 6.64 13.65 -0.73
CA ALA A 120 7.95 14.28 -0.52
C ALA A 120 8.37 14.24 0.95
N TYR A 121 7.41 14.42 1.85
CA TYR A 121 7.64 14.52 3.30
C TYR A 121 6.49 13.91 4.08
N THR A 122 6.75 13.56 5.34
CA THR A 122 5.74 13.20 6.34
C THR A 122 5.01 14.47 6.80
N ASP A 123 4.02 14.90 6.02
CA ASP A 123 3.35 16.19 6.16
C ASP A 123 1.87 16.07 5.77
N GLU A 124 0.98 16.70 6.57
CA GLU A 124 -0.47 16.65 6.36
C GLU A 124 -0.87 17.16 4.96
N ARG A 125 -0.25 18.24 4.49
CA ARG A 125 -0.56 18.86 3.21
C ARG A 125 -0.17 17.95 2.04
N GLU A 126 0.99 17.31 2.10
CA GLU A 126 1.44 16.36 1.08
C GLU A 126 0.48 15.17 1.01
N ILE A 127 0.11 14.60 2.15
CA ILE A 127 -0.83 13.48 2.26
C ILE A 127 -2.22 13.88 1.75
N GLN A 128 -2.73 15.04 2.16
CA GLN A 128 -4.02 15.54 1.70
C GLN A 128 -4.05 15.71 0.18
N HIS A 129 -3.03 16.34 -0.41
CA HIS A 129 -2.94 16.52 -1.86
C HIS A 129 -2.84 15.19 -2.62
N ALA A 130 -2.00 14.26 -2.14
CA ALA A 130 -1.86 12.93 -2.74
C ALA A 130 -3.23 12.24 -2.90
N LEU A 131 -3.98 12.23 -1.83
CA LEU A 131 -5.27 11.54 -1.77
C LEU A 131 -6.36 12.32 -2.50
N ASP A 132 -6.34 13.66 -2.46
CA ASP A 132 -7.29 14.50 -3.18
C ASP A 132 -7.04 14.50 -4.71
N MET A 133 -5.85 14.14 -5.15
CA MET A 133 -5.56 13.92 -6.57
C MET A 133 -5.91 12.51 -7.04
N GLY A 134 -6.20 11.57 -6.15
CA GLY A 134 -6.72 10.24 -6.49
C GLY A 134 -5.80 9.07 -6.23
N ALA A 135 -4.69 9.25 -5.51
CA ALA A 135 -3.85 8.13 -5.09
C ALA A 135 -4.62 7.17 -4.16
N MET A 136 -4.44 5.87 -4.40
CA MET A 136 -5.00 4.80 -3.58
C MET A 136 -3.93 3.87 -3.00
N VAL A 137 -2.67 4.13 -3.33
CA VAL A 137 -1.48 3.60 -2.65
C VAL A 137 -0.66 4.80 -2.20
N LEU A 138 -0.53 4.98 -0.89
CA LEU A 138 0.21 6.09 -0.30
C LEU A 138 1.45 5.54 0.41
N VAL A 139 2.62 6.02 0.00
CA VAL A 139 3.90 5.68 0.61
C VAL A 139 4.44 6.92 1.30
N VAL A 140 4.71 6.80 2.59
CA VAL A 140 5.21 7.91 3.42
C VAL A 140 6.63 7.58 3.86
N PRO A 141 7.62 8.40 3.46
CA PRO A 141 9.02 8.17 3.79
C PRO A 141 9.34 8.54 5.23
N THR A 142 10.43 8.05 5.76
CA THR A 142 11.09 8.48 7.01
C THR A 142 10.10 8.61 8.18
N VAL A 143 9.43 7.50 8.52
CA VAL A 143 8.57 7.44 9.70
C VAL A 143 9.37 6.82 10.84
N ASP A 144 9.78 7.64 11.80
CA ASP A 144 10.73 7.28 12.84
C ASP A 144 10.08 6.98 14.18
N THR A 145 8.88 7.55 14.43
CA THR A 145 8.19 7.41 15.71
C THR A 145 6.76 6.90 15.55
N VAL A 146 6.22 6.35 16.64
CA VAL A 146 4.82 5.91 16.68
C VAL A 146 3.84 7.10 16.59
N GLU A 147 4.26 8.24 17.10
CA GLU A 147 3.51 9.50 17.04
C GLU A 147 3.37 9.97 15.59
N GLU A 148 4.45 9.99 14.82
CA GLU A 148 4.40 10.29 13.38
C GLU A 148 3.53 9.30 12.61
N ALA A 149 3.63 8.00 12.89
CA ALA A 149 2.77 7.01 12.28
C ALA A 149 1.29 7.26 12.57
N ARG A 150 0.94 7.69 13.79
CA ARG A 150 -0.42 8.07 14.19
C ARG A 150 -0.88 9.34 13.48
N GLU A 151 -0.02 10.32 13.34
CA GLU A 151 -0.30 11.55 12.60
C GLU A 151 -0.58 11.25 11.12
N VAL A 152 0.26 10.45 10.47
CA VAL A 152 0.05 9.99 9.10
C VAL A 152 -1.31 9.31 8.93
N VAL A 153 -1.66 8.38 9.82
CA VAL A 153 -2.99 7.73 9.81
C VAL A 153 -4.09 8.76 9.99
N SER A 154 -3.92 9.70 10.94
CA SER A 154 -4.88 10.77 11.19
C SER A 154 -5.14 11.62 9.95
N TRP A 155 -4.11 11.94 9.17
CA TRP A 155 -4.20 12.75 7.95
C TRP A 155 -4.71 11.99 6.74
N ALA A 156 -4.39 10.68 6.67
CA ALA A 156 -4.72 9.85 5.51
C ALA A 156 -6.18 9.39 5.48
N TYR A 157 -6.79 9.12 6.62
CA TYR A 157 -8.10 8.49 6.71
C TYR A 157 -9.20 9.48 7.08
N TYR A 158 -10.41 9.22 6.57
CA TYR A 158 -11.60 9.95 7.00
C TYR A 158 -12.05 9.52 8.41
N PRO A 159 -12.82 10.38 9.12
CA PRO A 159 -13.46 9.95 10.37
C PRO A 159 -14.27 8.66 10.19
N PRO A 160 -14.31 7.76 11.19
CA PRO A 160 -13.77 7.92 12.55
C PRO A 160 -12.30 7.52 12.70
N MET A 161 -11.68 6.99 11.66
CA MET A 161 -10.34 6.45 11.68
C MET A 161 -9.26 7.53 11.68
N GLY A 162 -9.50 8.63 10.98
CA GLY A 162 -8.63 9.79 10.88
C GLY A 162 -9.42 11.10 10.87
N ARG A 163 -8.75 12.19 10.51
CA ARG A 163 -9.32 13.54 10.42
C ARG A 163 -9.19 14.15 9.02
N ARG A 164 -8.93 13.33 8.00
CA ARG A 164 -8.77 13.83 6.63
C ARG A 164 -9.91 14.77 6.26
N SER A 165 -9.55 15.95 5.78
CA SER A 165 -10.53 16.91 5.30
C SER A 165 -11.22 16.40 4.03
N SER A 166 -12.51 16.65 3.93
CA SER A 166 -13.29 16.28 2.77
C SER A 166 -13.54 17.48 1.89
N GLY A 167 -12.82 17.54 0.80
CA GLY A 167 -13.19 18.44 -0.29
C GLY A 167 -14.36 17.92 -1.12
N GLY A 168 -15.03 18.79 -1.86
CA GLY A 168 -16.03 18.44 -2.86
C GLY A 168 -15.54 18.75 -4.26
N GLY A 169 -15.82 17.88 -5.25
CA GLY A 169 -15.48 18.11 -6.65
C GLY A 169 -14.01 17.99 -7.02
N GLN A 170 -13.20 17.29 -6.19
CA GLN A 170 -11.82 17.01 -6.53
C GLN A 170 -11.66 15.77 -7.40
N GLY A 171 -10.44 15.58 -7.92
CA GLY A 171 -10.05 14.46 -8.76
C GLY A 171 -10.49 13.07 -8.33
N PRO A 172 -10.51 12.72 -7.01
CA PRO A 172 -11.03 11.43 -6.58
C PRO A 172 -12.50 11.24 -6.87
N SER A 173 -13.34 12.27 -6.74
CA SER A 173 -14.78 12.15 -7.03
C SER A 173 -15.05 11.89 -8.51
N GLU A 174 -14.16 12.31 -9.41
CA GLU A 174 -14.24 12.02 -10.83
C GLU A 174 -13.62 10.67 -11.16
N MET A 175 -12.41 10.42 -10.66
CA MET A 175 -11.66 9.19 -10.94
C MET A 175 -12.31 7.94 -10.34
N TRP A 176 -12.95 8.07 -9.18
CA TRP A 176 -13.55 6.98 -8.41
C TRP A 176 -15.07 7.13 -8.22
N ALA A 177 -15.74 7.86 -9.12
CA ALA A 177 -17.16 8.22 -9.00
C ALA A 177 -18.11 7.01 -8.94
N ASP A 178 -17.76 5.94 -9.63
CA ASP A 178 -18.61 4.75 -9.85
C ASP A 178 -18.17 3.54 -9.00
N VAL A 179 -17.34 3.74 -7.97
CA VAL A 179 -16.93 2.61 -7.12
C VAL A 179 -18.10 2.13 -6.23
N PRO A 180 -18.16 0.80 -5.97
CA PRO A 180 -19.20 0.24 -5.13
C PRO A 180 -19.24 0.87 -3.73
N GLY A 181 -20.43 1.28 -3.27
CA GLY A 181 -20.64 1.89 -1.96
C GLY A 181 -20.24 3.36 -1.87
N GLY A 182 -19.72 3.94 -2.95
CA GLY A 182 -19.28 5.33 -3.01
C GLY A 182 -17.85 5.53 -2.50
N TYR A 183 -17.10 6.40 -3.18
CA TYR A 183 -15.68 6.64 -2.88
C TYR A 183 -15.45 7.00 -1.41
N ARG A 184 -16.16 8.02 -0.93
CA ARG A 184 -15.94 8.57 0.42
C ARG A 184 -16.33 7.61 1.53
N GLN A 185 -17.42 6.85 1.34
CA GLN A 185 -17.95 5.91 2.32
C GLN A 185 -17.08 4.66 2.47
N THR A 186 -16.35 4.31 1.43
CA THR A 186 -15.54 3.10 1.37
C THR A 186 -14.03 3.36 1.28
N PHE A 187 -13.61 4.63 1.26
CA PHE A 187 -12.21 5.01 1.11
C PHE A 187 -11.31 4.37 2.15
N ASN A 188 -11.72 4.38 3.42
CA ASN A 188 -10.91 3.86 4.52
C ASN A 188 -10.60 2.36 4.36
N ASP A 189 -11.50 1.60 3.74
CA ASP A 189 -11.30 0.18 3.44
C ASP A 189 -10.37 -0.06 2.24
N ASN A 190 -10.18 0.95 1.41
CA ASN A 190 -9.51 0.81 0.11
C ASN A 190 -8.11 1.42 0.04
N LEU A 191 -7.74 2.29 0.95
CA LEU A 191 -6.40 2.87 0.98
C LEU A 191 -5.36 1.80 1.34
N VAL A 192 -4.29 1.74 0.55
CA VAL A 192 -3.05 1.03 0.91
C VAL A 192 -2.09 2.08 1.47
N LEU A 193 -1.90 2.08 2.78
CA LEU A 193 -0.95 2.96 3.46
C LEU A 193 0.33 2.19 3.79
N VAL A 194 1.45 2.67 3.25
CA VAL A 194 2.78 2.10 3.44
C VAL A 194 3.66 3.10 4.16
N LEU A 195 4.23 2.72 5.29
CA LEU A 195 5.20 3.54 6.03
C LEU A 195 6.62 3.02 5.79
N MET A 196 7.56 3.92 5.48
CA MET A 196 8.96 3.54 5.25
C MET A 196 9.76 3.66 6.54
N ILE A 197 10.41 2.57 6.90
CA ILE A 197 11.38 2.48 7.99
C ILE A 197 12.76 2.47 7.34
N GLU A 198 13.53 3.52 7.58
CA GLU A 198 14.78 3.75 6.85
C GLU A 198 15.89 4.41 7.67
N THR A 199 15.63 4.69 8.96
CA THR A 199 16.60 5.22 9.93
C THR A 199 16.82 4.26 11.08
N LEU A 200 17.85 4.47 11.88
CA LEU A 200 18.09 3.67 13.11
C LEU A 200 16.97 3.89 14.14
N GLU A 201 16.49 5.12 14.30
CA GLU A 201 15.36 5.43 15.19
C GLU A 201 14.08 4.73 14.72
N GLY A 202 13.78 4.77 13.41
CA GLY A 202 12.65 4.05 12.84
C GLY A 202 12.74 2.54 13.05
N VAL A 203 13.93 1.94 12.97
CA VAL A 203 14.14 0.52 13.26
C VAL A 203 13.87 0.20 14.73
N GLU A 204 14.37 1.02 15.66
CA GLU A 204 14.10 0.84 17.09
C GLU A 204 12.60 0.90 17.41
N ASN A 205 11.85 1.74 16.72
CA ASN A 205 10.41 1.93 16.90
C ASN A 205 9.54 1.06 15.98
N ALA A 206 10.12 0.26 15.07
CA ALA A 206 9.40 -0.45 14.02
C ALA A 206 8.23 -1.30 14.53
N ARG A 207 8.38 -1.95 15.70
CA ARG A 207 7.34 -2.79 16.30
C ARG A 207 6.09 -2.00 16.71
N GLU A 208 6.27 -0.80 17.22
CA GLU A 208 5.15 0.04 17.65
C GLU A 208 4.55 0.80 16.46
N ILE A 209 5.37 1.23 15.50
CA ILE A 209 4.92 1.82 14.23
C ILE A 209 4.04 0.83 13.46
N ALA A 210 4.47 -0.43 13.31
CA ALA A 210 3.74 -1.45 12.57
C ALA A 210 2.36 -1.79 13.21
N LYS A 211 2.19 -1.59 14.51
CA LYS A 211 0.92 -1.84 15.22
C LYS A 211 -0.10 -0.72 15.07
N VAL A 212 0.27 0.44 14.51
CA VAL A 212 -0.66 1.57 14.39
C VAL A 212 -1.82 1.19 13.48
N PRO A 213 -3.07 1.25 13.96
CA PRO A 213 -4.23 0.86 13.16
C PRO A 213 -4.34 1.73 11.91
N GLY A 214 -4.53 1.10 10.75
CA GLY A 214 -4.57 1.80 9.45
C GLY A 214 -3.32 1.60 8.61
N VAL A 215 -2.20 1.24 9.20
CA VAL A 215 -1.01 0.85 8.45
C VAL A 215 -1.29 -0.45 7.70
N SER A 216 -1.10 -0.45 6.38
CA SER A 216 -1.30 -1.63 5.53
C SER A 216 -0.01 -2.42 5.36
N ALA A 217 1.11 -1.73 5.31
CA ALA A 217 2.42 -2.33 5.12
C ALA A 217 3.54 -1.46 5.68
N ILE A 218 4.66 -2.09 6.02
CA ILE A 218 5.93 -1.44 6.32
C ILE A 218 6.87 -1.66 5.14
N PHE A 219 7.57 -0.62 4.71
CA PHE A 219 8.61 -0.70 3.68
C PHE A 219 9.99 -0.59 4.33
N ALA A 220 10.80 -1.64 4.24
CA ALA A 220 12.20 -1.58 4.60
C ALA A 220 12.98 -0.88 3.46
N ALA A 221 13.31 0.41 3.67
CA ALA A 221 13.90 1.25 2.64
C ALA A 221 15.42 1.05 2.56
N SER A 222 15.82 0.22 1.60
CA SER A 222 17.18 -0.31 1.51
C SER A 222 18.27 0.74 1.27
N GLY A 223 17.97 1.80 0.50
CA GLY A 223 18.95 2.85 0.19
C GLY A 223 19.27 3.69 1.41
N ASP A 224 18.23 4.29 2.00
CA ASP A 224 18.38 5.22 3.11
C ASP A 224 18.74 4.50 4.42
N LEU A 225 18.27 3.28 4.63
CA LEU A 225 18.75 2.46 5.75
C LEU A 225 20.28 2.27 5.70
N GLY A 226 20.84 2.04 4.52
CA GLY A 226 22.28 1.99 4.32
C GLY A 226 22.95 3.34 4.54
N ASN A 227 22.36 4.41 4.02
CA ASN A 227 22.88 5.77 4.15
C ASN A 227 22.92 6.24 5.61
N PHE A 228 21.86 6.04 6.37
CA PHE A 228 21.74 6.51 7.75
C PHE A 228 22.46 5.59 8.75
N SER A 229 22.52 4.29 8.50
CA SER A 229 23.24 3.36 9.38
C SER A 229 24.74 3.31 9.11
N GLY A 230 25.17 3.67 7.89
CA GLY A 230 26.55 3.52 7.43
C GLY A 230 26.92 2.08 7.02
N TYR A 231 25.98 1.13 7.12
CA TYR A 231 26.19 -0.26 6.70
C TYR A 231 25.76 -0.47 5.23
N ARG A 232 26.22 -1.53 4.62
CA ARG A 232 25.87 -1.89 3.24
C ARG A 232 24.99 -3.14 3.22
N GLU A 233 24.11 -3.20 2.24
CA GLU A 233 23.32 -4.42 1.99
C GLU A 233 24.26 -5.64 1.85
N GLY A 234 24.01 -6.66 2.66
CA GLY A 234 24.84 -7.85 2.81
C GLY A 234 25.80 -7.84 4.01
N ASP A 235 26.03 -6.69 4.65
CA ASP A 235 26.76 -6.64 5.91
C ASP A 235 25.89 -7.25 7.03
N PRO A 236 26.46 -8.00 7.99
CA PRO A 236 25.69 -8.61 9.07
C PRO A 236 24.83 -7.61 9.85
N GLU A 237 25.36 -6.43 10.11
CA GLU A 237 24.66 -5.34 10.83
C GLU A 237 23.49 -4.78 10.02
N TYR A 238 23.66 -4.61 8.72
CA TYR A 238 22.59 -4.19 7.84
C TYR A 238 21.45 -5.23 7.80
N GLU A 239 21.81 -6.51 7.62
CA GLU A 239 20.84 -7.60 7.57
C GLU A 239 20.10 -7.79 8.90
N ARG A 240 20.75 -7.47 10.03
CA ARG A 240 20.09 -7.43 11.34
C ARG A 240 19.02 -6.36 11.39
N LEU A 241 19.30 -5.13 10.92
CA LEU A 241 18.31 -4.05 10.85
C LEU A 241 17.12 -4.42 9.97
N VAL A 242 17.38 -5.01 8.80
CA VAL A 242 16.32 -5.50 7.91
C VAL A 242 15.48 -6.58 8.57
N THR A 243 16.11 -7.48 9.35
CA THR A 243 15.42 -8.54 10.09
C THR A 243 14.54 -7.95 11.20
N GLU A 244 14.97 -6.92 11.90
CA GLU A 244 14.17 -6.24 12.92
C GLU A 244 12.90 -5.61 12.32
N ILE A 245 13.01 -4.96 11.15
CA ILE A 245 11.86 -4.42 10.42
C ILE A 245 10.92 -5.55 9.97
N HIS A 246 11.49 -6.64 9.43
CA HIS A 246 10.72 -7.81 9.03
C HIS A 246 9.92 -8.38 10.20
N ASP A 247 10.56 -8.64 11.32
CA ASP A 247 9.94 -9.24 12.50
C ASP A 247 8.88 -8.32 13.12
N ALA A 248 9.08 -7.01 13.04
CA ALA A 248 8.08 -6.02 13.45
C ALA A 248 6.81 -6.11 12.60
N ALA A 249 6.94 -6.17 11.28
CA ALA A 249 5.81 -6.29 10.35
C ALA A 249 5.06 -7.62 10.55
N VAL A 250 5.79 -8.73 10.64
CA VAL A 250 5.21 -10.06 10.89
C VAL A 250 4.45 -10.10 12.21
N ALA A 251 5.04 -9.59 13.29
CA ALA A 251 4.42 -9.58 14.62
C ALA A 251 3.15 -8.73 14.67
N ALA A 252 3.08 -7.65 13.87
CA ALA A 252 1.91 -6.80 13.76
C ALA A 252 0.85 -7.34 12.78
N GLY A 253 1.20 -8.34 11.96
CA GLY A 253 0.31 -8.89 10.94
C GLY A 253 0.11 -7.97 9.73
N VAL A 254 0.98 -6.95 9.55
CA VAL A 254 0.97 -6.07 8.38
C VAL A 254 1.88 -6.62 7.28
N LYS A 255 1.73 -6.13 6.07
CA LYS A 255 2.52 -6.58 4.93
C LYS A 255 3.91 -5.95 4.94
N LEU A 256 4.87 -6.65 4.32
CA LEU A 256 6.24 -6.19 4.23
C LEU A 256 6.59 -5.84 2.79
N CYS A 257 7.06 -4.61 2.59
CA CYS A 257 7.48 -4.07 1.31
C CYS A 257 8.99 -3.87 1.27
N GLY A 258 9.54 -3.89 0.06
CA GLY A 258 10.95 -3.62 -0.21
C GLY A 258 11.22 -3.34 -1.69
N PRO A 259 12.47 -3.15 -2.09
CA PRO A 259 12.81 -3.05 -3.50
C PRO A 259 12.56 -4.40 -4.20
N LEU A 260 12.18 -4.35 -5.49
CA LEU A 260 11.82 -5.56 -6.24
C LEU A 260 12.94 -6.64 -6.25
N ARG A 261 14.21 -6.24 -6.13
CA ARG A 261 15.33 -7.18 -6.01
C ARG A 261 15.27 -8.06 -4.73
N TRP A 262 14.44 -7.70 -3.77
CA TRP A 262 14.22 -8.47 -2.53
C TRP A 262 13.03 -9.43 -2.64
N ARG A 263 12.49 -9.64 -3.83
CA ARG A 263 11.32 -10.50 -4.05
C ARG A 263 11.49 -11.93 -3.51
N ASP A 264 12.72 -12.42 -3.54
CA ASP A 264 13.03 -13.76 -3.03
C ASP A 264 13.30 -13.82 -1.52
N ARG A 265 13.27 -12.66 -0.83
CA ARG A 265 13.39 -12.62 0.63
C ARG A 265 12.07 -13.07 1.27
N PRO A 266 12.11 -13.98 2.28
CA PRO A 266 10.91 -14.45 2.96
C PRO A 266 10.07 -13.31 3.52
N GLY A 267 8.74 -13.41 3.41
CA GLY A 267 7.79 -12.47 4.00
C GLY A 267 7.53 -11.20 3.18
N TYR A 268 8.36 -10.88 2.20
CA TYR A 268 8.14 -9.72 1.33
C TYR A 268 7.08 -10.03 0.28
N THR A 269 6.05 -9.17 0.19
CA THR A 269 4.92 -9.32 -0.74
C THR A 269 4.52 -7.99 -1.40
N CYS A 270 5.29 -6.91 -1.17
CA CYS A 270 5.03 -5.62 -1.77
C CYS A 270 6.36 -5.00 -2.22
N PHE A 271 6.41 -4.45 -3.46
CA PHE A 271 7.68 -4.11 -4.07
C PHE A 271 7.65 -2.80 -4.83
N GLN A 272 8.72 -2.01 -4.64
CA GLN A 272 9.06 -0.92 -5.54
C GLN A 272 9.82 -1.49 -6.75
N GLY A 273 9.20 -1.42 -7.90
CA GLY A 273 9.76 -1.85 -9.18
C GLY A 273 10.64 -0.79 -9.85
N SER A 274 11.13 -1.13 -11.03
CA SER A 274 12.01 -0.27 -11.82
C SER A 274 11.31 1.00 -12.30
N GLY A 275 12.08 2.07 -12.45
CA GLY A 275 11.63 3.28 -13.12
C GLY A 275 11.63 3.15 -14.65
N GLU A 276 10.88 4.03 -15.32
CA GLU A 276 10.65 4.00 -16.77
C GLU A 276 11.94 3.96 -17.60
N ALA A 277 12.99 4.69 -17.20
CA ALA A 277 14.26 4.68 -17.92
C ALA A 277 14.94 3.30 -17.90
N ALA A 278 14.84 2.56 -16.79
CA ALA A 278 15.38 1.22 -16.69
C ALA A 278 14.55 0.22 -17.49
N VAL A 279 13.21 0.37 -17.47
CA VAL A 279 12.29 -0.46 -18.24
C VAL A 279 12.51 -0.26 -19.74
N ILE A 280 12.66 0.98 -20.20
CA ILE A 280 12.96 1.30 -21.61
C ILE A 280 14.29 0.66 -22.03
N LYS A 281 15.35 0.81 -21.24
CA LYS A 281 16.65 0.18 -21.56
C LYS A 281 16.56 -1.34 -21.64
N ALA A 282 15.83 -1.96 -20.73
CA ALA A 282 15.60 -3.41 -20.74
C ALA A 282 14.80 -3.85 -21.97
N GLY A 283 13.78 -3.07 -22.34
CA GLY A 283 12.96 -3.30 -23.54
C GLY A 283 13.81 -3.24 -24.82
N VAL A 284 14.58 -2.20 -24.99
CA VAL A 284 15.51 -2.07 -26.15
C VAL A 284 16.53 -3.22 -26.18
N ALA A 285 17.10 -3.57 -25.04
CA ALA A 285 18.03 -4.71 -24.96
C ALA A 285 17.38 -6.04 -25.33
N ALA A 286 16.09 -6.22 -25.02
CA ALA A 286 15.33 -7.40 -25.42
C ALA A 286 15.02 -7.40 -26.92
N GLU A 287 14.63 -6.25 -27.50
CA GLU A 287 14.33 -6.07 -28.92
C GLU A 287 15.56 -6.34 -29.81
N LEU A 288 16.73 -5.90 -29.37
CA LEU A 288 17.98 -6.04 -30.10
C LEU A 288 18.66 -7.41 -29.93
N LYS A 289 18.11 -8.31 -29.15
CA LYS A 289 18.65 -9.68 -29.06
C LYS A 289 18.44 -10.41 -30.40
N PRO A 290 19.50 -11.09 -30.94
CA PRO A 290 19.35 -11.88 -32.13
C PRO A 290 18.27 -12.95 -31.92
N THR A 291 17.33 -13.08 -32.85
CA THR A 291 16.40 -14.21 -32.90
C THR A 291 17.23 -15.47 -33.13
N THR A 292 17.35 -16.32 -32.11
CA THR A 292 17.87 -17.68 -32.31
C THR A 292 16.85 -18.43 -33.15
N THR A 293 17.05 -18.47 -34.47
CA THR A 293 16.39 -19.44 -35.33
C THR A 293 16.90 -20.83 -34.96
N ASN A 294 16.09 -21.63 -34.29
CA ASN A 294 16.29 -23.06 -34.16
C ASN A 294 15.98 -23.72 -35.52
#